data_37340aa7b7fe68e2cd79aff8f34ac095
#
_entry.id   37340aa7b7fe68e2cd79aff8f34ac095
#
_cell.length_a   1.000
_cell.length_b   1.000
_cell.length_c   1.000
_cell.angle_alpha   90.00
_cell.angle_beta   90.00
_cell.angle_gamma   90.00
#
_symmetry.space_group_name_H-M   'P 1'
#
loop_
_entity.id
_entity.type
_entity.pdbx_description
1 polymer ?
#
loop_
_entity_poly.entity_id
_entity_poly.type
_entity_poly.pdbx_seq_one_letter_code
_entity_poly.pdbx_strand_id
1 'polypeptide(L)'
;MYDATFSLPGHTMIEHSLSVPLDRFGALSRFAADEAAAIPEKIEVFAREYVRHGNEKLPRLVYFQGGPGFGGPRMAPIGSWLDTALNHYRVVLLDERGTGRSHPIEAQAVSAVGPAPVQAAFISCFRQDSIAADAEDLRLAFGGEPWAVLGQSFGGFVVTAYLSQAPQGLFEAFVTAGLPSVDRHADDVYRLTYAQTDVRNREFFDRYPGDEPIAWSVAKHLADVEERLPTGERLTPARFRQIGICLGRSYGLEQVHFLLEDPFWTVRGARRLRPQFLNRIGAQVSLAPSPLYGVMHEAIYAQASTGATAWSADRVRGEFPQFRLPDVAAGAAAESELEAEGRGFRFTGEHMYPWQMREDPALAPIADAADALAADPSLRRLYDAEALAANSSSSRLHDAEALGADGAAAGRGAAAADRFATGHETSSAHNVTAAHRTLTAYNATAAHRVPAAAWVYKQDMFVPYSISMETARLAGFRTLVSDTLHHDGLHSGGPQMILKLIEAVRG
;
A
#
# COMPACT_ATOMS: atom_id res chain seq x y z
N MET A 1 21.37 -16.18 1.37
CA MET A 1 20.66 -15.60 0.21
C MET A 1 20.88 -16.49 -0.98
N TYR A 2 19.85 -16.79 -1.76
CA TYR A 2 19.93 -17.54 -3.02
C TYR A 2 19.72 -16.56 -4.17
N ASP A 3 20.61 -16.61 -5.17
CA ASP A 3 20.56 -15.70 -6.32
C ASP A 3 20.54 -16.50 -7.62
N ALA A 4 19.64 -16.13 -8.54
CA ALA A 4 19.60 -16.63 -9.91
C ALA A 4 19.69 -15.43 -10.87
N THR A 5 20.49 -15.57 -11.94
CA THR A 5 20.74 -14.48 -12.89
C THR A 5 20.27 -14.84 -14.27
N PHE A 6 19.55 -13.90 -14.90
CA PHE A 6 19.01 -14.04 -16.25
C PHE A 6 19.43 -12.85 -17.12
N SER A 7 19.85 -13.13 -18.35
CA SER A 7 20.12 -12.09 -19.34
C SER A 7 18.83 -11.77 -20.11
N LEU A 8 18.48 -10.50 -20.16
CA LEU A 8 17.35 -9.96 -20.92
C LEU A 8 17.88 -8.95 -21.96
N PRO A 9 17.12 -8.60 -23.01
CA PRO A 9 17.53 -7.55 -23.94
C PRO A 9 17.81 -6.23 -23.22
N GLY A 10 19.07 -5.79 -23.20
CA GLY A 10 19.52 -4.55 -22.58
C GLY A 10 19.62 -4.55 -21.04
N HIS A 11 19.27 -5.64 -20.36
CA HIS A 11 19.24 -5.74 -18.91
C HIS A 11 19.71 -7.10 -18.40
N THR A 12 20.21 -7.10 -17.18
CA THR A 12 20.34 -8.32 -16.36
C THR A 12 19.26 -8.29 -15.28
N MET A 13 18.57 -9.42 -15.10
CA MET A 13 17.62 -9.64 -14.00
C MET A 13 18.23 -10.62 -13.02
N ILE A 14 18.25 -10.28 -11.74
CA ILE A 14 18.77 -11.11 -10.66
C ILE A 14 17.62 -11.40 -9.69
N GLU A 15 17.35 -12.66 -9.42
CA GLU A 15 16.38 -13.09 -8.42
C GLU A 15 17.09 -13.36 -7.10
N HIS A 16 16.58 -12.78 -6.04
CA HIS A 16 17.09 -12.90 -4.68
C HIS A 16 16.04 -13.52 -3.77
N SER A 17 16.46 -14.42 -2.87
CA SER A 17 15.62 -14.94 -1.79
C SER A 17 16.37 -14.85 -0.47
N LEU A 18 15.68 -14.39 0.57
CA LEU A 18 16.21 -14.24 1.91
C LEU A 18 15.24 -14.78 2.94
N SER A 19 15.73 -15.64 3.84
CA SER A 19 14.94 -16.12 4.98
C SER A 19 14.95 -15.09 6.11
N VAL A 20 13.77 -14.66 6.55
CA VAL A 20 13.58 -13.60 7.54
C VAL A 20 12.65 -14.06 8.67
N PRO A 21 12.72 -13.49 9.88
CA PRO A 21 11.75 -13.78 10.93
C PRO A 21 10.33 -13.41 10.50
N LEU A 22 9.36 -14.29 10.78
CA LEU A 22 7.94 -13.98 10.57
C LEU A 22 7.48 -12.92 11.55
N ASP A 23 7.55 -13.24 12.84
CA ASP A 23 7.14 -12.33 13.92
C ASP A 23 8.32 -11.45 14.36
N ARG A 24 8.37 -10.23 13.81
CA ARG A 24 9.44 -9.27 14.09
C ARG A 24 9.24 -8.49 15.38
N PHE A 25 7.99 -8.42 15.85
CA PHE A 25 7.60 -7.50 16.92
C PHE A 25 6.79 -8.15 18.04
N GLY A 26 6.77 -9.48 18.08
CA GLY A 26 6.14 -10.23 19.17
C GLY A 26 4.61 -10.29 19.11
N ALA A 27 3.99 -10.16 17.95
CA ALA A 27 2.54 -10.26 17.80
C ALA A 27 2.00 -11.63 18.24
N LEU A 28 2.80 -12.70 18.06
CA LEU A 28 2.46 -14.07 18.40
C LEU A 28 2.84 -14.43 19.83
N SER A 29 3.68 -13.65 20.50
CA SER A 29 4.19 -13.96 21.85
C SER A 29 3.13 -14.00 22.96
N ARG A 30 1.93 -13.49 22.67
CA ARG A 30 0.77 -13.52 23.59
C ARG A 30 0.03 -14.86 23.62
N PHE A 31 0.37 -15.78 22.71
CA PHE A 31 -0.25 -17.11 22.62
C PHE A 31 0.69 -18.19 23.18
N ALA A 32 0.11 -19.27 23.67
CA ALA A 32 0.89 -20.42 24.10
C ALA A 32 1.57 -21.11 22.89
N ALA A 33 2.70 -21.77 23.14
CA ALA A 33 3.50 -22.36 22.06
C ALA A 33 2.74 -23.42 21.25
N ASP A 34 1.83 -24.13 21.86
CA ASP A 34 0.97 -25.14 21.22
C ASP A 34 -0.13 -24.49 20.37
N GLU A 35 -0.64 -23.31 20.75
CA GLU A 35 -1.62 -22.57 19.96
C GLU A 35 -1.01 -22.00 18.66
N ALA A 36 0.28 -21.67 18.67
CA ALA A 36 1.00 -21.12 17.53
C ALA A 36 1.90 -22.14 16.81
N ALA A 37 1.81 -23.44 17.17
CA ALA A 37 2.74 -24.48 16.70
C ALA A 37 2.74 -24.69 15.16
N ALA A 38 1.65 -24.35 14.47
CA ALA A 38 1.55 -24.44 13.02
C ALA A 38 2.18 -23.24 12.29
N ILE A 39 2.60 -22.19 13.00
CA ILE A 39 3.15 -20.96 12.41
C ILE A 39 4.67 -21.10 12.26
N PRO A 40 5.24 -20.84 11.07
CA PRO A 40 6.68 -20.90 10.86
C PRO A 40 7.39 -19.78 11.60
N GLU A 41 8.57 -20.04 12.17
CA GLU A 41 9.42 -18.99 12.77
C GLU A 41 9.96 -18.01 11.72
N LYS A 42 10.21 -18.49 10.50
CA LYS A 42 10.79 -17.73 9.38
C LYS A 42 9.99 -17.93 8.12
N ILE A 43 10.03 -16.93 7.27
CA ILE A 43 9.47 -16.94 5.92
C ILE A 43 10.53 -16.55 4.90
N GLU A 44 10.32 -16.92 3.63
CA GLU A 44 11.15 -16.43 2.54
C GLU A 44 10.61 -15.11 2.01
N VAL A 45 11.49 -14.14 1.81
CA VAL A 45 11.23 -12.88 1.10
C VAL A 45 11.99 -12.89 -0.21
N PHE A 46 11.31 -12.52 -1.28
CA PHE A 46 11.79 -12.57 -2.64
C PHE A 46 11.85 -11.18 -3.27
N ALA A 47 12.89 -10.91 -4.04
CA ALA A 47 13.04 -9.68 -4.81
C ALA A 47 13.63 -9.94 -6.20
N ARG A 48 13.30 -9.09 -7.17
CA ARG A 48 13.96 -9.02 -8.48
C ARG A 48 14.73 -7.74 -8.63
N GLU A 49 16.02 -7.85 -8.90
CA GLU A 49 16.87 -6.72 -9.21
C GLU A 49 17.07 -6.63 -10.73
N TYR A 50 16.71 -5.49 -11.29
CA TYR A 50 16.96 -5.17 -12.70
C TYR A 50 18.17 -4.24 -12.80
N VAL A 51 19.11 -4.59 -13.67
CA VAL A 51 20.34 -3.84 -13.92
C VAL A 51 20.47 -3.59 -15.42
N ARG A 52 20.43 -2.32 -15.84
CA ARG A 52 20.69 -1.96 -17.24
C ARG A 52 22.17 -2.20 -17.56
N HIS A 53 22.47 -2.78 -18.72
CA HIS A 53 23.84 -3.03 -19.15
C HIS A 53 24.63 -1.71 -19.18
N GLY A 54 25.78 -1.68 -18.53
CA GLY A 54 26.62 -0.50 -18.33
C GLY A 54 26.36 0.28 -17.03
N ASN A 55 25.27 -0.07 -16.30
CA ASN A 55 24.85 0.59 -15.07
C ASN A 55 25.05 -0.28 -13.80
N GLU A 56 25.94 -1.28 -13.86
CA GLU A 56 26.15 -2.27 -12.79
C GLU A 56 26.66 -1.65 -11.49
N LYS A 57 27.26 -0.44 -11.57
CA LYS A 57 27.82 0.28 -10.41
C LYS A 57 26.86 1.31 -9.81
N LEU A 58 25.70 1.53 -10.39
CA LEU A 58 24.71 2.46 -9.84
C LEU A 58 24.20 1.98 -8.47
N PRO A 59 23.80 2.91 -7.59
CA PRO A 59 23.18 2.56 -6.31
C PRO A 59 21.86 1.83 -6.54
N ARG A 60 21.35 1.15 -5.51
CA ARG A 60 20.05 0.46 -5.57
C ARG A 60 18.92 1.40 -5.22
N LEU A 61 17.78 1.19 -5.89
CA LEU A 61 16.47 1.72 -5.55
C LEU A 61 15.53 0.55 -5.28
N VAL A 62 14.98 0.46 -4.08
CA VAL A 62 13.94 -0.54 -3.77
C VAL A 62 12.57 0.05 -4.00
N TYR A 63 11.73 -0.69 -4.72
CA TYR A 63 10.34 -0.33 -4.98
C TYR A 63 9.42 -1.14 -4.08
N PHE A 64 8.54 -0.42 -3.36
CA PHE A 64 7.45 -0.95 -2.58
C PHE A 64 6.12 -0.75 -3.32
N GLN A 65 5.40 -1.86 -3.52
CA GLN A 65 4.15 -1.90 -4.25
C GLN A 65 3.00 -1.35 -3.41
N GLY A 66 1.99 -0.79 -4.08
CA GLY A 66 0.72 -0.43 -3.47
C GLY A 66 -0.16 -1.64 -3.16
N GLY A 67 -1.23 -1.41 -2.42
CA GLY A 67 -2.19 -2.43 -1.99
C GLY A 67 -2.71 -2.11 -0.60
N PRO A 68 -2.40 -2.93 0.42
CA PRO A 68 -1.45 -4.05 0.60
C PRO A 68 -1.78 -5.30 -0.23
N GLY A 69 -0.87 -6.28 -0.23
CA GLY A 69 -1.20 -7.62 -0.72
C GLY A 69 -0.91 -7.89 -2.20
N PHE A 70 -0.20 -7.00 -2.89
CA PHE A 70 0.24 -7.21 -4.27
C PHE A 70 1.76 -7.32 -4.35
N GLY A 71 2.25 -8.28 -5.14
CA GLY A 71 3.67 -8.44 -5.41
C GLY A 71 4.22 -7.37 -6.35
N GLY A 72 5.54 -7.20 -6.35
CA GLY A 72 6.24 -6.27 -7.24
C GLY A 72 5.95 -6.54 -8.74
N PRO A 73 6.05 -5.53 -9.60
CA PRO A 73 5.86 -5.70 -11.04
C PRO A 73 6.78 -6.76 -11.63
N ARG A 74 6.31 -7.48 -12.65
CA ARG A 74 7.09 -8.55 -13.29
C ARG A 74 7.86 -8.11 -14.53
N MET A 75 7.55 -6.94 -15.06
CA MET A 75 8.16 -6.41 -16.28
C MET A 75 8.49 -4.93 -16.13
N ALA A 76 9.51 -4.50 -16.88
CA ALA A 76 9.91 -3.10 -17.03
C ALA A 76 9.57 -2.63 -18.46
N PRO A 77 8.32 -2.20 -18.76
CA PRO A 77 7.96 -1.74 -20.09
C PRO A 77 8.78 -0.51 -20.49
N ILE A 78 9.23 -0.47 -21.74
CA ILE A 78 9.95 0.69 -22.30
C ILE A 78 9.09 1.95 -22.15
N GLY A 79 9.72 3.04 -21.70
CA GLY A 79 9.04 4.31 -21.48
C GLY A 79 8.25 4.40 -20.17
N SER A 80 8.32 3.38 -19.30
CA SER A 80 7.74 3.43 -17.96
C SER A 80 8.64 4.17 -16.96
N TRP A 81 8.09 4.48 -15.78
CA TRP A 81 8.89 5.00 -14.66
C TRP A 81 10.07 4.08 -14.32
N LEU A 82 9.85 2.76 -14.40
CA LEU A 82 10.86 1.74 -14.09
C LEU A 82 12.01 1.76 -15.11
N ASP A 83 11.68 1.80 -16.41
CA ASP A 83 12.68 1.93 -17.47
C ASP A 83 13.52 3.20 -17.30
N THR A 84 12.87 4.30 -16.87
CA THR A 84 13.56 5.56 -16.58
C THR A 84 14.44 5.46 -15.33
N ALA A 85 13.94 4.86 -14.25
CA ALA A 85 14.69 4.66 -13.02
C ALA A 85 15.99 3.86 -13.24
N LEU A 86 15.99 2.91 -14.19
CA LEU A 86 17.16 2.11 -14.55
C LEU A 86 18.31 2.90 -15.19
N ASN A 87 18.12 4.19 -15.52
CA ASN A 87 19.20 5.10 -15.90
C ASN A 87 19.92 5.71 -14.68
N HIS A 88 19.32 5.63 -13.49
CA HIS A 88 19.81 6.26 -12.26
C HIS A 88 20.13 5.26 -11.16
N TYR A 89 19.55 4.05 -11.24
CA TYR A 89 19.64 3.02 -10.21
C TYR A 89 19.67 1.61 -10.80
N ARG A 90 20.12 0.67 -10.01
CA ARG A 90 19.77 -0.73 -10.06
C ARG A 90 18.44 -0.87 -9.33
N VAL A 91 17.39 -1.35 -9.95
CA VAL A 91 16.04 -1.31 -9.35
C VAL A 91 15.67 -2.68 -8.78
N VAL A 92 15.39 -2.71 -7.49
CA VAL A 92 14.97 -3.91 -6.75
C VAL A 92 13.44 -3.85 -6.58
N LEU A 93 12.73 -4.75 -7.24
CA LEU A 93 11.28 -4.93 -7.10
C LEU A 93 11.03 -6.00 -6.04
N LEU A 94 10.63 -5.57 -4.86
CA LEU A 94 10.34 -6.46 -3.74
C LEU A 94 8.95 -7.08 -3.91
N ASP A 95 8.84 -8.40 -3.83
CA ASP A 95 7.59 -9.01 -3.41
C ASP A 95 7.51 -8.84 -1.90
N GLU A 96 6.62 -7.96 -1.44
CA GLU A 96 6.43 -7.75 -0.01
C GLU A 96 5.97 -9.05 0.66
N ARG A 97 6.34 -9.26 1.93
CA ARG A 97 5.89 -10.43 2.67
C ARG A 97 4.37 -10.64 2.52
N GLY A 98 3.95 -11.88 2.32
CA GLY A 98 2.55 -12.24 2.08
C GLY A 98 2.10 -12.13 0.62
N THR A 99 3.00 -11.77 -0.30
CA THR A 99 2.68 -11.54 -1.72
C THR A 99 3.61 -12.27 -2.67
N GLY A 100 3.19 -12.46 -3.90
CA GLY A 100 4.02 -12.96 -4.98
C GLY A 100 4.76 -14.25 -4.63
N ARG A 101 6.09 -14.20 -4.54
CA ARG A 101 6.95 -15.32 -4.11
C ARG A 101 7.43 -15.19 -2.66
N SER A 102 6.96 -14.16 -1.94
CA SER A 102 7.31 -13.89 -0.54
C SER A 102 6.26 -14.43 0.41
N HIS A 103 6.15 -15.76 0.49
CA HIS A 103 5.21 -16.44 1.40
C HIS A 103 3.77 -15.94 1.22
N PRO A 104 3.14 -16.13 0.05
CA PRO A 104 1.83 -15.56 -0.27
C PRO A 104 0.76 -16.00 0.73
N ILE A 105 -0.08 -15.07 1.13
CA ILE A 105 -1.19 -15.31 2.05
C ILE A 105 -2.40 -15.77 1.28
N GLU A 106 -2.83 -17.00 1.59
CA GLU A 106 -4.05 -17.62 1.09
C GLU A 106 -4.93 -18.04 2.26
N ALA A 107 -6.25 -17.97 2.10
CA ALA A 107 -7.19 -18.29 3.19
C ALA A 107 -6.99 -19.69 3.76
N GLN A 108 -6.66 -20.68 2.93
CA GLN A 108 -6.40 -22.05 3.38
C GLN A 108 -5.18 -22.13 4.31
N ALA A 109 -4.10 -21.42 3.98
CA ALA A 109 -2.90 -21.38 4.81
C ALA A 109 -3.17 -20.66 6.14
N VAL A 110 -3.87 -19.52 6.09
CA VAL A 110 -4.25 -18.76 7.30
C VAL A 110 -5.19 -19.58 8.21
N SER A 111 -6.19 -20.25 7.64
CA SER A 111 -7.12 -21.07 8.42
C SER A 111 -6.44 -22.22 9.18
N ALA A 112 -5.29 -22.68 8.67
CA ALA A 112 -4.56 -23.79 9.27
C ALA A 112 -3.69 -23.39 10.47
N VAL A 113 -3.45 -22.08 10.71
CA VAL A 113 -2.52 -21.67 11.78
C VAL A 113 -3.13 -21.62 13.17
N GLY A 114 -4.45 -21.76 13.32
CA GLY A 114 -5.12 -21.78 14.61
C GLY A 114 -6.47 -21.08 14.62
N PRO A 115 -7.01 -20.74 15.81
CA PRO A 115 -8.26 -20.01 15.94
C PRO A 115 -8.14 -18.55 15.47
N ALA A 116 -9.27 -17.87 15.24
CA ALA A 116 -9.32 -16.52 14.67
C ALA A 116 -8.40 -15.48 15.34
N PRO A 117 -8.23 -15.42 16.68
CA PRO A 117 -7.27 -14.50 17.29
C PRO A 117 -5.81 -14.79 16.91
N VAL A 118 -5.43 -16.07 16.78
CA VAL A 118 -4.07 -16.48 16.33
C VAL A 118 -3.88 -16.12 14.86
N GLN A 119 -4.90 -16.38 14.02
CA GLN A 119 -4.89 -15.99 12.61
C GLN A 119 -4.74 -14.47 12.45
N ALA A 120 -5.47 -13.67 13.25
CA ALA A 120 -5.36 -12.19 13.24
C ALA A 120 -3.95 -11.73 13.61
N ALA A 121 -3.34 -12.31 14.64
CA ALA A 121 -1.97 -12.02 15.03
C ALA A 121 -0.97 -12.42 13.94
N PHE A 122 -1.17 -13.58 13.30
CA PHE A 122 -0.38 -14.02 12.16
C PHE A 122 -0.48 -13.00 11.00
N ILE A 123 -1.69 -12.59 10.61
CA ILE A 123 -1.91 -11.59 9.56
C ILE A 123 -1.23 -10.26 9.92
N SER A 124 -1.25 -9.84 11.19
CA SER A 124 -0.61 -8.60 11.64
C SER A 124 0.91 -8.59 11.46
N CYS A 125 1.55 -9.77 11.28
CA CYS A 125 2.98 -9.87 10.95
C CYS A 125 3.31 -9.41 9.53
N PHE A 126 2.32 -9.15 8.67
CA PHE A 126 2.51 -8.77 7.27
C PHE A 126 2.31 -7.26 7.01
N ARG A 127 2.27 -6.43 8.04
CA ARG A 127 2.05 -4.98 7.95
C ARG A 127 3.32 -4.24 7.51
N GLN A 128 3.18 -2.97 7.17
CA GLN A 128 4.21 -2.09 6.60
C GLN A 128 5.50 -2.00 7.42
N ASP A 129 5.42 -2.06 8.74
CA ASP A 129 6.57 -2.04 9.63
C ASP A 129 7.45 -3.30 9.50
N SER A 130 6.82 -4.46 9.32
CA SER A 130 7.52 -5.72 9.07
C SER A 130 8.14 -5.75 7.68
N ILE A 131 7.47 -5.18 6.67
CA ILE A 131 8.00 -5.05 5.31
C ILE A 131 9.23 -4.13 5.29
N ALA A 132 9.20 -3.02 6.02
CA ALA A 132 10.36 -2.14 6.17
C ALA A 132 11.55 -2.85 6.81
N ALA A 133 11.31 -3.68 7.83
CA ALA A 133 12.33 -4.49 8.46
C ALA A 133 12.90 -5.59 7.55
N ASP A 134 12.07 -6.19 6.66
CA ASP A 134 12.54 -7.14 5.65
C ASP A 134 13.46 -6.46 4.63
N ALA A 135 13.10 -5.26 4.21
CA ALA A 135 13.91 -4.48 3.29
C ALA A 135 15.26 -4.13 3.92
N GLU A 136 15.31 -3.79 5.22
CA GLU A 136 16.57 -3.54 5.92
C GLU A 136 17.44 -4.81 6.00
N ASP A 137 16.85 -5.98 6.29
CA ASP A 137 17.59 -7.25 6.26
C ASP A 137 18.15 -7.55 4.86
N LEU A 138 17.35 -7.28 3.81
CA LEU A 138 17.79 -7.46 2.43
C LEU A 138 18.93 -6.50 2.08
N ARG A 139 18.86 -5.23 2.50
CA ARG A 139 19.95 -4.25 2.34
C ARG A 139 21.24 -4.73 2.98
N LEU A 140 21.16 -5.21 4.21
CA LEU A 140 22.32 -5.77 4.93
C LEU A 140 22.89 -6.99 4.22
N ALA A 141 22.03 -7.87 3.69
CA ALA A 141 22.45 -9.01 2.89
C ALA A 141 23.13 -8.62 1.56
N PHE A 142 22.82 -7.44 1.00
CA PHE A 142 23.46 -6.85 -0.17
C PHE A 142 24.79 -6.11 0.13
N GLY A 143 25.28 -6.16 1.36
CA GLY A 143 26.55 -5.54 1.75
C GLY A 143 26.41 -4.32 2.64
N GLY A 144 25.19 -3.90 2.98
CA GLY A 144 24.94 -2.87 3.99
C GLY A 144 24.98 -1.41 3.50
N GLU A 145 25.37 -1.17 2.22
CA GLU A 145 25.38 0.19 1.69
C GLU A 145 23.96 0.82 1.73
N PRO A 146 23.82 2.11 2.07
CA PRO A 146 22.55 2.81 1.98
C PRO A 146 21.97 2.75 0.56
N TRP A 147 20.66 2.68 0.46
CA TRP A 147 19.95 2.64 -0.82
C TRP A 147 18.83 3.67 -0.91
N ALA A 148 18.31 3.92 -2.12
CA ALA A 148 17.11 4.70 -2.32
C ALA A 148 15.86 3.81 -2.17
N VAL A 149 14.73 4.42 -1.81
CA VAL A 149 13.43 3.74 -1.77
C VAL A 149 12.37 4.53 -2.53
N LEU A 150 11.45 3.83 -3.19
CA LEU A 150 10.27 4.40 -3.85
C LEU A 150 9.04 3.60 -3.44
N GLY A 151 8.06 4.27 -2.84
CA GLY A 151 6.77 3.68 -2.48
C GLY A 151 5.62 4.30 -3.25
N GLN A 152 4.73 3.46 -3.78
CA GLN A 152 3.48 3.88 -4.39
C GLN A 152 2.32 3.43 -3.51
N SER A 153 1.36 4.35 -3.17
CA SER A 153 0.20 4.01 -2.33
C SER A 153 0.65 3.39 -0.99
N PHE A 154 0.19 2.19 -0.64
CA PHE A 154 0.64 1.47 0.55
C PHE A 154 2.19 1.32 0.63
N GLY A 155 2.88 1.21 -0.51
CA GLY A 155 4.34 1.24 -0.53
C GLY A 155 4.93 2.52 0.07
N GLY A 156 4.23 3.66 0.00
CA GLY A 156 4.61 4.90 0.68
C GLY A 156 4.41 4.81 2.20
N PHE A 157 3.44 4.00 2.68
CA PHE A 157 3.30 3.68 4.10
C PHE A 157 4.53 2.89 4.58
N VAL A 158 5.01 1.95 3.75
CA VAL A 158 6.25 1.20 4.03
C VAL A 158 7.47 2.14 4.08
N VAL A 159 7.60 3.07 3.12
CA VAL A 159 8.67 4.10 3.13
C VAL A 159 8.61 4.93 4.40
N THR A 160 7.43 5.37 4.83
CA THR A 160 7.25 6.15 6.07
C THR A 160 7.65 5.34 7.31
N ALA A 161 7.30 4.05 7.35
CA ALA A 161 7.73 3.14 8.42
C ALA A 161 9.25 2.94 8.40
N TYR A 162 9.87 2.80 7.23
CA TYR A 162 11.32 2.65 7.08
C TYR A 162 12.07 3.89 7.56
N LEU A 163 11.61 5.10 7.17
CA LEU A 163 12.17 6.36 7.65
C LEU A 163 12.11 6.51 9.17
N SER A 164 11.10 5.93 9.83
CA SER A 164 10.98 5.98 11.28
C SER A 164 11.77 4.88 12.00
N GLN A 165 12.10 3.76 11.33
CA GLN A 165 12.76 2.61 11.96
C GLN A 165 14.27 2.55 11.69
N ALA A 166 14.68 2.80 10.46
CA ALA A 166 16.07 2.63 10.01
C ALA A 166 16.50 3.68 8.97
N PRO A 167 16.38 4.99 9.26
CA PRO A 167 16.73 6.05 8.30
C PRO A 167 18.19 5.96 7.83
N GLN A 168 19.10 5.44 8.66
CA GLN A 168 20.51 5.27 8.32
C GLN A 168 20.77 4.31 7.15
N GLY A 169 19.80 3.44 6.82
CA GLY A 169 19.83 2.57 5.64
C GLY A 169 19.46 3.27 4.34
N LEU A 170 19.05 4.54 4.40
CA LEU A 170 18.50 5.28 3.27
C LEU A 170 19.36 6.49 2.92
N PHE A 171 19.60 6.72 1.63
CA PHE A 171 20.20 7.96 1.16
C PHE A 171 19.22 8.87 0.40
N GLU A 172 18.10 8.33 -0.12
CA GLU A 172 17.00 9.06 -0.75
C GLU A 172 15.69 8.30 -0.54
N ALA A 173 14.58 9.04 -0.36
CA ALA A 173 13.24 8.45 -0.22
C ALA A 173 12.22 9.15 -1.12
N PHE A 174 11.47 8.34 -1.87
CA PHE A 174 10.46 8.80 -2.81
C PHE A 174 9.12 8.17 -2.49
N VAL A 175 8.03 8.96 -2.57
CA VAL A 175 6.67 8.49 -2.39
C VAL A 175 5.77 9.05 -3.48
N THR A 176 4.83 8.25 -3.96
CA THR A 176 3.74 8.71 -4.83
C THR A 176 2.40 8.24 -4.28
N ALA A 177 1.45 9.16 -4.07
CA ALA A 177 0.09 8.85 -3.59
C ALA A 177 0.06 7.98 -2.29
N GLY A 178 1.02 8.13 -1.37
CA GLY A 178 1.19 7.13 -0.31
C GLY A 178 1.73 7.69 1.02
N LEU A 179 1.48 8.94 1.37
CA LEU A 179 1.85 9.46 2.70
C LEU A 179 0.70 9.20 3.68
N PRO A 180 0.87 8.27 4.66
CA PRO A 180 -0.17 7.86 5.59
C PRO A 180 -0.46 8.92 6.65
N SER A 181 -1.57 8.77 7.35
CA SER A 181 -1.73 9.42 8.65
C SER A 181 -0.81 8.78 9.69
N VAL A 182 -0.15 9.60 10.49
CA VAL A 182 0.76 9.16 11.57
C VAL A 182 0.03 9.08 12.91
N ASP A 183 -1.00 9.88 13.12
CA ASP A 183 -1.64 10.09 14.43
C ASP A 183 -3.18 10.11 14.41
N ARG A 184 -3.83 10.06 13.24
CA ARG A 184 -5.30 10.08 13.14
C ARG A 184 -5.87 8.67 13.18
N HIS A 185 -7.06 8.55 13.80
CA HIS A 185 -7.84 7.32 13.73
C HIS A 185 -8.32 7.05 12.29
N ALA A 186 -8.53 5.77 11.96
CA ALA A 186 -9.01 5.35 10.64
C ALA A 186 -10.35 6.03 10.24
N ASP A 187 -11.22 6.33 11.19
CA ASP A 187 -12.48 7.05 10.93
C ASP A 187 -12.25 8.40 10.24
N ASP A 188 -11.22 9.15 10.66
CA ASP A 188 -10.92 10.46 10.05
C ASP A 188 -10.42 10.31 8.62
N VAL A 189 -9.66 9.24 8.34
CA VAL A 189 -9.23 8.90 6.98
C VAL A 189 -10.46 8.60 6.13
N TYR A 190 -11.35 7.72 6.60
CA TYR A 190 -12.54 7.33 5.84
C TYR A 190 -13.56 8.45 5.64
N ARG A 191 -13.70 9.39 6.59
CA ARG A 191 -14.52 10.60 6.35
C ARG A 191 -14.03 11.40 5.16
N LEU A 192 -12.70 11.53 5.02
CA LEU A 192 -12.10 12.25 3.89
C LEU A 192 -12.23 11.45 2.58
N THR A 193 -12.01 10.12 2.60
CA THR A 193 -12.14 9.29 1.40
C THR A 193 -13.58 9.20 0.92
N TYR A 194 -14.58 9.09 1.81
CA TYR A 194 -16.00 9.15 1.43
C TYR A 194 -16.38 10.49 0.79
N ALA A 195 -15.92 11.60 1.38
CA ALA A 195 -16.18 12.93 0.81
C ALA A 195 -15.58 13.06 -0.59
N GLN A 196 -14.34 12.60 -0.79
CA GLN A 196 -13.70 12.63 -2.11
C GLN A 196 -14.34 11.66 -3.10
N THR A 197 -14.77 10.48 -2.63
CA THR A 197 -15.52 9.51 -3.46
C THR A 197 -16.83 10.11 -3.96
N ASP A 198 -17.55 10.89 -3.13
CA ASP A 198 -18.78 11.58 -3.57
C ASP A 198 -18.49 12.63 -4.65
N VAL A 199 -17.39 13.39 -4.53
CA VAL A 199 -16.95 14.33 -5.57
C VAL A 199 -16.72 13.61 -6.88
N ARG A 200 -16.00 12.48 -6.88
CA ARG A 200 -15.69 11.71 -8.11
C ARG A 200 -16.95 11.07 -8.72
N ASN A 201 -17.90 10.61 -7.91
CA ASN A 201 -19.18 10.12 -8.41
C ASN A 201 -19.98 11.21 -9.12
N ARG A 202 -20.04 12.44 -8.56
CA ARG A 202 -20.70 13.57 -9.22
C ARG A 202 -20.03 13.90 -10.54
N GLU A 203 -18.72 14.02 -10.56
CA GLU A 203 -17.95 14.27 -11.77
C GLU A 203 -18.21 13.19 -12.85
N PHE A 204 -18.33 11.92 -12.45
CA PHE A 204 -18.63 10.82 -13.34
C PHE A 204 -20.02 10.96 -13.98
N PHE A 205 -21.07 11.14 -13.18
CA PHE A 205 -22.43 11.25 -13.70
C PHE A 205 -22.73 12.58 -14.38
N ASP A 206 -22.01 13.66 -14.05
CA ASP A 206 -22.07 14.91 -14.81
C ASP A 206 -21.49 14.73 -16.21
N ARG A 207 -20.42 13.93 -16.35
CA ARG A 207 -19.78 13.62 -17.65
C ARG A 207 -20.58 12.59 -18.45
N TYR A 208 -21.14 11.58 -17.78
CA TYR A 208 -21.86 10.45 -18.38
C TYR A 208 -23.27 10.30 -17.78
N PRO A 209 -24.17 11.25 -17.99
CA PRO A 209 -25.49 11.23 -17.34
C PRO A 209 -26.37 10.01 -17.74
N GLY A 210 -26.10 9.44 -18.92
CA GLY A 210 -26.79 8.20 -19.37
C GLY A 210 -26.43 6.95 -18.58
N ASP A 211 -25.34 6.96 -17.80
CA ASP A 211 -24.88 5.79 -17.07
C ASP A 211 -25.62 5.60 -15.73
N GLU A 212 -26.17 6.67 -15.16
CA GLU A 212 -26.88 6.57 -13.88
C GLU A 212 -28.13 5.66 -13.96
N PRO A 213 -29.03 5.80 -14.96
CA PRO A 213 -30.14 4.85 -15.16
C PRO A 213 -29.66 3.41 -15.39
N ILE A 214 -28.51 3.21 -16.05
CA ILE A 214 -27.92 1.88 -16.25
C ILE A 214 -27.49 1.31 -14.92
N ALA A 215 -26.77 2.08 -14.09
CA ALA A 215 -26.32 1.65 -12.77
C ALA A 215 -27.48 1.25 -11.86
N TRP A 216 -28.56 2.05 -11.81
CA TRP A 216 -29.80 1.70 -11.10
C TRP A 216 -30.45 0.43 -11.64
N SER A 217 -30.51 0.28 -12.98
CA SER A 217 -31.06 -0.93 -13.61
C SER A 217 -30.29 -2.20 -13.28
N VAL A 218 -28.95 -2.12 -13.22
CA VAL A 218 -28.07 -3.22 -12.80
C VAL A 218 -28.28 -3.54 -11.32
N ALA A 219 -28.30 -2.53 -10.44
CA ALA A 219 -28.50 -2.73 -9.02
C ALA A 219 -29.85 -3.40 -8.70
N LYS A 220 -30.94 -2.93 -9.29
CA LYS A 220 -32.28 -3.56 -9.16
C LYS A 220 -32.29 -5.00 -9.65
N HIS A 221 -31.68 -5.27 -10.80
CA HIS A 221 -31.58 -6.64 -11.31
C HIS A 221 -30.85 -7.56 -10.33
N LEU A 222 -29.71 -7.10 -9.78
CA LEU A 222 -28.91 -7.86 -8.82
C LEU A 222 -29.60 -8.08 -7.47
N ALA A 223 -30.52 -7.21 -7.09
CA ALA A 223 -31.29 -7.36 -5.88
C ALA A 223 -32.30 -8.54 -5.98
N ASP A 224 -32.88 -8.77 -7.17
CA ASP A 224 -33.87 -9.80 -7.41
C ASP A 224 -33.33 -11.09 -8.04
N VAL A 225 -32.21 -10.98 -8.77
CA VAL A 225 -31.65 -12.09 -9.56
C VAL A 225 -30.25 -12.42 -9.07
N GLU A 226 -30.04 -13.70 -8.77
CA GLU A 226 -28.68 -14.16 -8.42
C GLU A 226 -27.81 -14.24 -9.68
N GLU A 227 -26.81 -13.38 -9.73
CA GLU A 227 -25.71 -13.41 -10.70
C GLU A 227 -24.40 -13.66 -9.95
N ARG A 228 -23.55 -14.51 -10.53
CA ARG A 228 -22.25 -14.85 -9.93
C ARG A 228 -21.10 -14.38 -10.79
N LEU A 229 -20.04 -13.91 -10.11
CA LEU A 229 -18.78 -13.60 -10.74
C LEU A 229 -18.03 -14.89 -11.11
N PRO A 230 -17.07 -14.86 -12.04
CA PRO A 230 -16.29 -16.04 -12.42
C PRO A 230 -15.52 -16.68 -11.26
N THR A 231 -15.19 -15.93 -10.25
CA THR A 231 -14.51 -16.35 -9.01
C THR A 231 -15.46 -17.04 -8.01
N GLY A 232 -16.76 -17.05 -8.30
CA GLY A 232 -17.79 -17.82 -7.58
C GLY A 232 -18.65 -17.03 -6.61
N GLU A 233 -18.23 -15.85 -6.16
CA GLU A 233 -19.01 -14.99 -5.28
C GLU A 233 -20.25 -14.41 -5.99
N ARG A 234 -21.31 -14.19 -5.23
CA ARG A 234 -22.50 -13.50 -5.73
C ARG A 234 -22.17 -12.03 -6.01
N LEU A 235 -22.56 -11.54 -7.19
CA LEU A 235 -22.56 -10.11 -7.46
C LEU A 235 -23.83 -9.50 -6.85
N THR A 236 -23.70 -8.89 -5.67
CA THR A 236 -24.78 -8.17 -5.01
C THR A 236 -24.82 -6.70 -5.45
N PRO A 237 -25.91 -5.93 -5.22
CA PRO A 237 -25.93 -4.49 -5.44
C PRO A 237 -24.80 -3.75 -4.69
N ALA A 238 -24.48 -4.18 -3.48
CA ALA A 238 -23.39 -3.62 -2.67
C ALA A 238 -22.02 -3.88 -3.32
N ARG A 239 -21.77 -5.12 -3.76
CA ARG A 239 -20.52 -5.50 -4.43
C ARG A 239 -20.38 -4.81 -5.80
N PHE A 240 -21.48 -4.64 -6.54
CA PHE A 240 -21.47 -3.88 -7.79
C PHE A 240 -21.04 -2.43 -7.58
N ARG A 241 -21.47 -1.77 -6.49
CA ARG A 241 -21.07 -0.40 -6.18
C ARG A 241 -19.57 -0.24 -5.96
N GLN A 242 -18.86 -1.31 -5.66
CA GLN A 242 -17.40 -1.27 -5.45
C GLN A 242 -16.58 -1.01 -6.73
N ILE A 243 -17.18 -1.09 -7.93
CA ILE A 243 -16.46 -0.66 -9.15
C ILE A 243 -16.04 0.81 -9.09
N GLY A 244 -16.59 1.59 -8.16
CA GLY A 244 -16.18 2.95 -7.90
C GLY A 244 -14.72 3.12 -7.47
N ILE A 245 -14.02 2.04 -7.06
CA ILE A 245 -12.57 2.04 -6.89
C ILE A 245 -11.85 2.51 -8.17
N CYS A 246 -12.42 2.26 -9.35
CA CYS A 246 -11.86 2.72 -10.61
C CYS A 246 -11.84 4.25 -10.72
N LEU A 247 -12.82 4.96 -10.12
CA LEU A 247 -12.92 6.42 -10.19
C LEU A 247 -11.70 7.16 -9.61
N GLY A 248 -10.91 6.51 -8.77
CA GLY A 248 -9.69 7.06 -8.21
C GLY A 248 -8.47 7.04 -9.14
N ARG A 249 -8.60 6.49 -10.36
CA ARG A 249 -7.54 6.39 -11.35
C ARG A 249 -7.64 7.49 -12.40
N SER A 250 -6.54 7.74 -13.12
CA SER A 250 -6.45 8.82 -14.11
C SER A 250 -7.46 8.71 -15.26
N TYR A 251 -7.76 7.49 -15.70
CA TYR A 251 -8.81 7.20 -16.70
C TYR A 251 -10.02 6.51 -16.08
N GLY A 252 -10.26 6.73 -14.79
CA GLY A 252 -11.25 5.99 -14.02
C GLY A 252 -12.68 6.28 -14.43
N LEU A 253 -12.99 7.51 -14.84
CA LEU A 253 -14.31 7.89 -15.31
C LEU A 253 -14.66 7.14 -16.61
N GLU A 254 -13.75 7.15 -17.58
CA GLU A 254 -13.85 6.42 -18.83
C GLU A 254 -13.93 4.92 -18.59
N GLN A 255 -13.13 4.40 -17.66
CA GLN A 255 -13.14 2.98 -17.30
C GLN A 255 -14.50 2.54 -16.77
N VAL A 256 -15.12 3.30 -15.86
CA VAL A 256 -16.44 2.97 -15.32
C VAL A 256 -17.51 3.09 -16.42
N HIS A 257 -17.46 4.12 -17.27
CA HIS A 257 -18.34 4.25 -18.43
C HIS A 257 -18.30 3.00 -19.31
N PHE A 258 -17.12 2.57 -19.72
CA PHE A 258 -16.97 1.36 -20.56
C PHE A 258 -17.33 0.05 -19.83
N LEU A 259 -17.20 0.00 -18.49
CA LEU A 259 -17.68 -1.14 -17.71
C LEU A 259 -19.20 -1.25 -17.76
N LEU A 260 -19.92 -0.12 -17.84
CA LEU A 260 -21.38 -0.07 -17.85
C LEU A 260 -21.99 -0.29 -19.25
N GLU A 261 -21.16 -0.35 -20.31
CA GLU A 261 -21.68 -0.62 -21.65
C GLU A 261 -22.39 -1.97 -21.77
N ASP A 262 -23.62 -1.93 -22.24
CA ASP A 262 -24.42 -3.09 -22.69
C ASP A 262 -24.43 -4.27 -21.69
N PRO A 263 -24.84 -4.03 -20.41
CA PRO A 263 -24.73 -5.04 -19.35
C PRO A 263 -25.67 -6.23 -19.51
N PHE A 264 -26.76 -6.08 -20.27
CA PHE A 264 -27.84 -7.07 -20.34
C PHE A 264 -27.97 -7.77 -21.68
N TRP A 265 -28.49 -8.97 -21.62
CA TRP A 265 -29.02 -9.72 -22.77
C TRP A 265 -30.25 -10.52 -22.37
N THR A 266 -30.92 -11.08 -23.35
CA THR A 266 -32.07 -11.97 -23.12
C THR A 266 -31.67 -13.41 -23.42
N VAL A 267 -31.83 -14.29 -22.43
CA VAL A 267 -31.55 -15.73 -22.54
C VAL A 267 -32.84 -16.48 -22.23
N ARG A 268 -33.38 -17.20 -23.22
CA ARG A 268 -34.62 -17.98 -23.08
C ARG A 268 -35.79 -17.16 -22.48
N GLY A 269 -35.91 -15.89 -22.90
CA GLY A 269 -36.94 -14.99 -22.43
C GLY A 269 -36.65 -14.29 -21.08
N ALA A 270 -35.59 -14.66 -20.38
CA ALA A 270 -35.16 -14.02 -19.13
C ALA A 270 -34.05 -12.98 -19.37
N ARG A 271 -34.18 -11.83 -18.73
CA ARG A 271 -33.10 -10.80 -18.70
C ARG A 271 -31.97 -11.25 -17.78
N ARG A 272 -30.77 -11.28 -18.27
CA ARG A 272 -29.55 -11.70 -17.52
C ARG A 272 -28.41 -10.71 -17.78
N LEU A 273 -27.44 -10.64 -16.84
CA LEU A 273 -26.21 -9.95 -17.11
C LEU A 273 -25.35 -10.76 -18.09
N ARG A 274 -24.65 -10.06 -19.00
CA ARG A 274 -23.75 -10.70 -19.96
C ARG A 274 -22.53 -11.31 -19.24
N PRO A 275 -22.07 -12.50 -19.62
CA PRO A 275 -20.85 -13.08 -19.05
C PRO A 275 -19.64 -12.15 -19.18
N GLN A 276 -19.53 -11.40 -20.30
CA GLN A 276 -18.46 -10.43 -20.48
C GLN A 276 -18.54 -9.27 -19.48
N PHE A 277 -19.76 -8.80 -19.16
CA PHE A 277 -19.97 -7.79 -18.12
C PHE A 277 -19.55 -8.34 -16.76
N LEU A 278 -19.99 -9.56 -16.38
CA LEU A 278 -19.60 -10.21 -15.12
C LEU A 278 -18.08 -10.39 -15.00
N ASN A 279 -17.41 -10.79 -16.09
CA ASN A 279 -15.96 -10.90 -16.12
C ASN A 279 -15.26 -9.55 -15.86
N ARG A 280 -15.71 -8.48 -16.53
CA ARG A 280 -15.15 -7.14 -16.38
C ARG A 280 -15.36 -6.58 -14.96
N ILE A 281 -16.58 -6.76 -14.42
CA ILE A 281 -16.90 -6.36 -13.05
C ILE A 281 -16.06 -7.17 -12.04
N GLY A 282 -16.03 -8.50 -12.19
CA GLY A 282 -15.27 -9.39 -11.31
C GLY A 282 -13.79 -9.02 -11.23
N ALA A 283 -13.19 -8.64 -12.35
CA ALA A 283 -11.80 -8.19 -12.39
C ALA A 283 -11.53 -6.91 -11.56
N GLN A 284 -12.58 -6.14 -11.22
CA GLN A 284 -12.45 -4.92 -10.40
C GLN A 284 -12.78 -5.15 -8.92
N VAL A 285 -13.72 -6.07 -8.62
CA VAL A 285 -14.31 -6.16 -7.27
C VAL A 285 -14.00 -7.47 -6.53
N SER A 286 -13.47 -8.50 -7.22
CA SER A 286 -13.11 -9.76 -6.57
C SER A 286 -11.84 -9.60 -5.74
N LEU A 287 -11.87 -10.08 -4.51
CA LEU A 287 -10.72 -10.13 -3.59
C LEU A 287 -9.98 -11.47 -3.66
N ALA A 288 -10.53 -12.46 -4.37
CA ALA A 288 -9.96 -13.80 -4.48
C ALA A 288 -8.49 -13.83 -4.99
N PRO A 289 -8.08 -12.97 -5.96
CA PRO A 289 -6.67 -12.94 -6.41
C PRO A 289 -5.68 -12.37 -5.38
N SER A 290 -6.17 -11.64 -4.36
CA SER A 290 -5.34 -11.01 -3.34
C SER A 290 -6.06 -10.97 -1.99
N PRO A 291 -6.19 -12.13 -1.29
CA PRO A 291 -6.91 -12.20 -0.02
C PRO A 291 -6.34 -11.27 1.05
N LEU A 292 -5.02 -11.10 1.07
CA LEU A 292 -4.32 -10.20 2.00
C LEU A 292 -4.78 -8.74 1.85
N TYR A 293 -5.09 -8.30 0.63
CA TYR A 293 -5.63 -6.96 0.39
C TYR A 293 -6.92 -6.71 1.18
N GLY A 294 -7.87 -7.65 1.11
CA GLY A 294 -9.14 -7.52 1.82
C GLY A 294 -9.00 -7.54 3.33
N VAL A 295 -8.30 -8.55 3.88
CA VAL A 295 -8.25 -8.77 5.34
C VAL A 295 -7.35 -7.80 6.08
N MET A 296 -6.35 -7.22 5.41
CA MET A 296 -5.38 -6.33 6.06
C MET A 296 -5.63 -4.84 5.76
N HIS A 297 -6.49 -4.51 4.80
CA HIS A 297 -6.61 -3.14 4.30
C HIS A 297 -6.91 -2.10 5.40
N GLU A 298 -7.85 -2.36 6.30
CA GLU A 298 -8.11 -1.45 7.42
C GLU A 298 -6.96 -1.43 8.44
N ALA A 299 -6.30 -2.56 8.67
CA ALA A 299 -5.23 -2.66 9.67
C ALA A 299 -3.99 -1.82 9.32
N ILE A 300 -3.83 -1.37 8.06
CA ILE A 300 -2.74 -0.45 7.70
C ILE A 300 -2.85 0.92 8.38
N TYR A 301 -4.04 1.31 8.83
CA TYR A 301 -4.31 2.56 9.55
C TYR A 301 -4.29 2.38 11.08
N ALA A 302 -4.38 1.14 11.58
CA ALA A 302 -4.45 0.86 13.01
C ALA A 302 -3.07 0.82 13.66
N GLN A 303 -2.91 1.52 14.77
CA GLN A 303 -1.71 1.46 15.59
C GLN A 303 -2.05 1.77 17.07
N ALA A 304 -1.13 1.46 17.98
CA ALA A 304 -1.35 1.60 19.41
C ALA A 304 -1.83 3.00 19.85
N SER A 305 -1.42 4.06 19.15
CA SER A 305 -1.80 5.44 19.46
C SER A 305 -3.19 5.82 18.95
N THR A 306 -3.69 5.16 17.89
CA THR A 306 -4.98 5.48 17.26
C THR A 306 -6.08 4.47 17.60
N GLY A 307 -5.72 3.26 18.04
CA GLY A 307 -6.65 2.22 18.45
C GLY A 307 -7.10 1.30 17.30
N ALA A 308 -8.10 0.47 17.61
CA ALA A 308 -8.71 -0.48 16.70
C ALA A 308 -9.57 0.22 15.65
N THR A 309 -9.55 -0.26 14.42
CA THR A 309 -10.41 0.28 13.36
C THR A 309 -11.87 -0.14 13.54
N ALA A 310 -12.11 -1.34 13.98
CA ALA A 310 -13.45 -1.94 14.17
C ALA A 310 -14.36 -1.69 12.94
N TRP A 311 -13.83 -1.93 11.76
CA TRP A 311 -14.49 -1.67 10.48
C TRP A 311 -14.89 -0.20 10.30
N SER A 312 -13.92 0.69 10.40
CA SER A 312 -14.10 2.15 10.27
C SER A 312 -14.84 2.53 8.99
N ALA A 313 -14.52 1.92 7.84
CA ALA A 313 -15.20 2.22 6.59
C ALA A 313 -16.71 1.97 6.68
N ASP A 314 -17.13 0.87 7.30
CA ASP A 314 -18.56 0.54 7.44
C ASP A 314 -19.28 1.47 8.42
N ARG A 315 -18.66 1.77 9.55
CA ARG A 315 -19.24 2.71 10.55
C ARG A 315 -19.36 4.12 10.00
N VAL A 316 -18.30 4.64 9.39
CA VAL A 316 -18.26 6.00 8.82
C VAL A 316 -19.22 6.14 7.64
N ARG A 317 -19.49 5.06 6.88
CA ARG A 317 -20.52 5.06 5.83
C ARG A 317 -21.86 5.57 6.34
N GLY A 318 -22.23 5.28 7.59
CA GLY A 318 -23.47 5.76 8.23
C GLY A 318 -23.57 7.28 8.34
N GLU A 319 -22.44 8.00 8.30
CA GLU A 319 -22.40 9.47 8.30
C GLU A 319 -22.70 10.08 6.90
N PHE A 320 -22.73 9.24 5.85
CA PHE A 320 -22.90 9.62 4.44
C PHE A 320 -24.15 8.99 3.84
N PRO A 321 -25.34 9.60 3.99
CA PRO A 321 -26.61 9.01 3.54
C PRO A 321 -26.65 8.62 2.05
N GLN A 322 -25.88 9.30 1.20
CA GLN A 322 -25.77 9.00 -0.23
C GLN A 322 -25.05 7.66 -0.53
N PHE A 323 -24.30 7.11 0.44
CA PHE A 323 -23.66 5.79 0.35
C PHE A 323 -24.41 4.70 1.12
N ARG A 324 -25.65 4.97 1.52
CA ARG A 324 -26.50 3.96 2.15
C ARG A 324 -26.66 2.76 1.21
N LEU A 325 -26.47 1.56 1.77
CA LEU A 325 -26.77 0.33 1.06
C LEU A 325 -28.21 -0.09 1.37
N PRO A 326 -28.95 -0.59 0.37
CA PRO A 326 -30.31 -1.06 0.59
C PRO A 326 -30.33 -2.31 1.45
N ASP A 327 -31.46 -2.57 2.10
CA ASP A 327 -31.72 -3.85 2.72
C ASP A 327 -31.83 -4.94 1.64
N VAL A 328 -30.92 -5.91 1.69
CA VAL A 328 -30.87 -7.01 0.72
C VAL A 328 -32.17 -7.82 0.74
N ALA A 329 -32.86 -7.94 1.88
CA ALA A 329 -34.10 -8.66 2.01
C ALA A 329 -35.29 -7.99 1.31
N ALA A 330 -35.23 -6.68 1.07
CA ALA A 330 -36.28 -5.91 0.41
C ALA A 330 -36.15 -5.91 -1.13
N GLY A 331 -35.11 -6.53 -1.69
CA GLY A 331 -34.94 -6.71 -3.14
C GLY A 331 -34.88 -5.39 -3.92
N ALA A 332 -35.38 -5.40 -5.17
CA ALA A 332 -35.36 -4.23 -6.05
C ALA A 332 -36.25 -3.07 -5.54
N ALA A 333 -37.19 -3.32 -4.62
CA ALA A 333 -37.99 -2.27 -4.02
C ALA A 333 -37.09 -1.28 -3.21
N ALA A 334 -36.15 -1.79 -2.43
CA ALA A 334 -35.22 -0.94 -1.68
C ALA A 334 -34.28 -0.11 -2.59
N GLU A 335 -33.84 -0.66 -3.70
CA GLU A 335 -33.09 0.11 -4.72
C GLU A 335 -33.97 1.19 -5.37
N SER A 336 -35.24 0.91 -5.58
CA SER A 336 -36.19 1.89 -6.14
C SER A 336 -36.54 3.01 -5.16
N GLU A 337 -36.59 2.72 -3.85
CA GLU A 337 -36.74 3.73 -2.81
C GLU A 337 -35.50 4.66 -2.76
N LEU A 338 -34.28 4.11 -2.82
CA LEU A 338 -33.06 4.90 -2.88
C LEU A 338 -33.00 5.81 -4.12
N GLU A 339 -33.40 5.30 -5.28
CA GLU A 339 -33.50 6.11 -6.51
C GLU A 339 -34.52 7.25 -6.35
N ALA A 340 -35.71 6.95 -5.76
CA ALA A 340 -36.75 7.93 -5.53
C ALA A 340 -36.35 9.03 -4.50
N GLU A 341 -35.42 8.78 -3.62
CA GLU A 341 -34.84 9.80 -2.73
C GLU A 341 -34.11 10.92 -3.50
N GLY A 342 -33.80 10.72 -4.78
CA GLY A 342 -33.22 11.75 -5.66
C GLY A 342 -31.78 12.16 -5.31
N ARG A 343 -31.06 11.33 -4.53
CA ARG A 343 -29.68 11.62 -4.13
C ARG A 343 -28.64 11.17 -5.17
N GLY A 344 -29.10 10.52 -6.25
CA GLY A 344 -28.29 9.95 -7.30
C GLY A 344 -27.61 8.63 -6.90
N PHE A 345 -27.22 7.83 -7.90
CA PHE A 345 -26.46 6.60 -7.65
C PHE A 345 -25.07 6.91 -7.13
N ARG A 346 -24.56 6.09 -6.21
CA ARG A 346 -23.18 6.22 -5.72
C ARG A 346 -22.46 4.87 -5.79
N PHE A 347 -21.30 4.91 -6.43
CA PHE A 347 -20.30 3.86 -6.33
C PHE A 347 -19.43 4.14 -5.10
N THR A 348 -19.02 3.09 -4.38
CA THR A 348 -18.10 3.20 -3.25
C THR A 348 -16.65 3.25 -3.74
N GLY A 349 -15.75 3.81 -2.93
CA GLY A 349 -14.31 3.85 -3.21
C GLY A 349 -13.57 2.60 -2.71
N GLU A 350 -12.34 2.81 -2.26
CA GLU A 350 -11.51 1.79 -1.63
C GLU A 350 -11.93 1.61 -0.16
N HIS A 351 -13.12 1.08 0.04
CA HIS A 351 -13.73 0.87 1.35
C HIS A 351 -13.95 -0.63 1.56
N MET A 352 -13.35 -1.17 2.62
CA MET A 352 -13.52 -2.58 3.00
C MET A 352 -14.64 -2.73 4.02
N TYR A 353 -15.48 -3.74 3.84
CA TYR A 353 -16.64 -4.00 4.66
C TYR A 353 -16.63 -5.44 5.20
N PRO A 354 -17.14 -5.71 6.40
CA PRO A 354 -17.15 -7.05 6.97
C PRO A 354 -17.91 -8.08 6.11
N TRP A 355 -18.97 -7.67 5.41
CA TRP A 355 -19.74 -8.55 4.54
C TRP A 355 -18.92 -9.09 3.35
N GLN A 356 -17.94 -8.33 2.83
CA GLN A 356 -17.06 -8.78 1.75
C GLN A 356 -16.26 -10.02 2.15
N MET A 357 -15.78 -10.05 3.38
CA MET A 357 -15.03 -11.19 3.91
C MET A 357 -15.89 -12.44 3.99
N ARG A 358 -17.17 -12.29 4.37
CA ARG A 358 -18.10 -13.42 4.57
C ARG A 358 -18.72 -13.93 3.27
N GLU A 359 -18.96 -13.04 2.32
CA GLU A 359 -19.62 -13.38 1.04
C GLU A 359 -18.66 -13.85 -0.05
N ASP A 360 -17.37 -13.60 0.09
CA ASP A 360 -16.35 -14.06 -0.87
C ASP A 360 -15.85 -15.46 -0.46
N PRO A 361 -16.06 -16.50 -1.30
CA PRO A 361 -15.65 -17.87 -0.97
C PRO A 361 -14.13 -18.01 -0.69
N ALA A 362 -13.31 -17.14 -1.28
CA ALA A 362 -11.86 -17.14 -1.04
C ALA A 362 -11.48 -16.53 0.32
N LEU A 363 -12.35 -15.71 0.92
CA LEU A 363 -12.09 -15.01 2.18
C LEU A 363 -12.92 -15.56 3.36
N ALA A 364 -14.07 -16.18 3.08
CA ALA A 364 -14.99 -16.67 4.11
C ALA A 364 -14.29 -17.55 5.20
N PRO A 365 -13.29 -18.39 4.85
CA PRO A 365 -12.57 -19.19 5.86
C PRO A 365 -11.78 -18.36 6.88
N ILE A 366 -11.47 -17.09 6.59
CA ILE A 366 -10.68 -16.18 7.43
C ILE A 366 -11.45 -14.91 7.81
N ALA A 367 -12.77 -14.88 7.61
CA ALA A 367 -13.60 -13.72 7.93
C ALA A 367 -13.56 -13.36 9.42
N ASP A 368 -13.58 -14.37 10.31
CA ASP A 368 -13.48 -14.15 11.75
C ASP A 368 -12.09 -13.65 12.18
N ALA A 369 -11.04 -14.01 11.44
CA ALA A 369 -9.71 -13.47 11.65
C ALA A 369 -9.65 -11.97 11.24
N ALA A 370 -10.32 -11.59 10.15
CA ALA A 370 -10.42 -10.20 9.74
C ALA A 370 -11.19 -9.36 10.78
N ASP A 371 -12.28 -9.88 11.34
CA ASP A 371 -13.01 -9.23 12.43
C ASP A 371 -12.15 -9.09 13.70
N ALA A 372 -11.41 -10.14 14.07
CA ALA A 372 -10.51 -10.12 15.21
C ALA A 372 -9.36 -9.10 15.01
N LEU A 373 -8.81 -8.99 13.80
CA LEU A 373 -7.78 -8.01 13.47
C LEU A 373 -8.32 -6.57 13.53
N ALA A 374 -9.51 -6.33 12.98
CA ALA A 374 -10.16 -5.02 13.01
C ALA A 374 -10.51 -4.57 14.45
N ALA A 375 -10.81 -5.51 15.32
CA ALA A 375 -11.16 -5.26 16.74
C ALA A 375 -9.94 -5.18 17.68
N ASP A 376 -8.72 -5.48 17.21
CA ASP A 376 -7.54 -5.56 18.09
C ASP A 376 -7.01 -4.15 18.44
N PRO A 377 -7.16 -3.69 19.68
CA PRO A 377 -6.62 -2.40 20.14
C PRO A 377 -5.12 -2.47 20.46
N SER A 378 -4.53 -3.66 20.45
CA SER A 378 -3.13 -3.90 20.85
C SER A 378 -2.15 -3.80 19.68
N LEU A 379 -2.63 -3.42 18.49
CA LEU A 379 -1.76 -3.22 17.33
C LEU A 379 -0.64 -2.24 17.65
N ARG A 380 0.58 -2.67 17.36
CA ARG A 380 1.79 -1.90 17.68
C ARG A 380 1.88 -0.56 16.95
N ARG A 381 2.77 0.31 17.41
CA ARG A 381 3.09 1.57 16.74
C ARG A 381 3.74 1.29 15.37
N LEU A 382 3.20 1.89 14.32
CA LEU A 382 3.70 1.74 12.94
C LEU A 382 4.75 2.80 12.58
N TYR A 383 4.57 4.01 13.13
CA TYR A 383 5.39 5.17 12.81
C TYR A 383 5.91 5.82 14.09
N ASP A 384 7.17 6.21 14.09
CA ASP A 384 7.75 7.05 15.12
C ASP A 384 7.70 8.52 14.69
N ALA A 385 6.75 9.28 15.23
CA ALA A 385 6.55 10.68 14.89
C ALA A 385 7.76 11.56 15.26
N GLU A 386 8.48 11.22 16.34
CA GLU A 386 9.69 11.95 16.74
C GLU A 386 10.84 11.70 15.78
N ALA A 387 11.03 10.45 15.35
CA ALA A 387 12.04 10.10 14.35
C ALA A 387 11.72 10.76 12.99
N LEU A 388 10.44 10.77 12.57
CA LEU A 388 10.02 11.47 11.36
C LEU A 388 10.23 12.99 11.46
N ALA A 389 9.90 13.61 12.61
CA ALA A 389 10.11 15.03 12.84
C ALA A 389 11.59 15.42 12.88
N ALA A 390 12.46 14.52 13.36
CA ALA A 390 13.90 14.71 13.32
C ALA A 390 14.43 14.82 11.88
N ASN A 391 13.87 14.04 10.94
CA ASN A 391 14.20 14.15 9.53
C ASN A 391 13.81 15.53 8.94
N SER A 392 12.74 16.16 9.44
CA SER A 392 12.27 17.48 9.00
C SER A 392 13.06 18.64 9.63
N SER A 393 13.40 18.56 10.91
CA SER A 393 13.97 19.71 11.67
C SER A 393 15.35 20.11 11.17
N SER A 394 16.14 19.18 10.63
CA SER A 394 17.43 19.52 10.01
C SER A 394 17.31 20.29 8.69
N SER A 395 16.11 20.30 8.03
CA SER A 395 15.89 21.07 6.80
C SER A 395 15.80 22.58 7.04
N ARG A 396 15.24 23.00 8.18
CA ARG A 396 15.08 24.42 8.52
C ARG A 396 16.39 25.13 8.88
N LEU A 397 17.39 24.36 9.34
CA LEU A 397 18.72 24.92 9.64
C LEU A 397 19.50 25.21 8.35
N HIS A 398 19.36 24.38 7.32
CA HIS A 398 20.04 24.62 6.03
C HIS A 398 19.41 25.77 5.24
N ASP A 399 18.08 25.94 5.27
CA ASP A 399 17.40 27.07 4.63
C ASP A 399 17.73 28.39 5.33
N ALA A 400 18.01 28.38 6.65
CA ALA A 400 18.49 29.55 7.40
C ALA A 400 19.97 29.88 7.14
N GLU A 401 20.82 28.88 6.91
CA GLU A 401 22.22 29.07 6.54
C GLU A 401 22.38 29.51 5.09
N ALA A 402 21.54 29.05 4.17
CA ALA A 402 21.54 29.48 2.76
C ALA A 402 21.11 30.95 2.58
N LEU A 403 20.32 31.49 3.52
CA LEU A 403 19.94 32.91 3.55
C LEU A 403 20.94 33.81 4.30
N GLY A 404 21.95 33.23 4.97
CA GLY A 404 22.95 33.95 5.78
C GLY A 404 24.37 33.97 5.23
N ALA A 405 24.66 33.34 4.09
CA ALA A 405 26.03 33.16 3.57
C ALA A 405 26.37 34.08 2.38
N ASP A 406 26.06 35.39 2.50
CA ASP A 406 26.84 36.41 1.78
C ASP A 406 27.73 37.13 2.77
N GLY A 407 28.96 36.65 2.89
CA GLY A 407 30.03 37.33 3.59
C GLY A 407 30.88 36.46 4.50
N ALA A 408 31.90 35.84 3.99
CA ALA A 408 33.27 35.77 4.41
C ALA A 408 34.01 34.51 3.94
N ALA A 409 34.93 34.72 3.03
CA ALA A 409 35.94 33.75 2.64
C ALA A 409 37.03 33.69 3.71
N ALA A 410 37.53 32.51 3.95
CA ALA A 410 38.95 32.17 4.12
C ALA A 410 39.27 31.10 5.16
N GLY A 411 39.92 30.04 4.75
CA GLY A 411 41.10 29.57 5.44
C GLY A 411 41.09 28.17 6.07
N ARG A 412 41.74 27.22 5.34
CA ARG A 412 42.65 26.14 5.83
C ARG A 412 42.04 25.07 6.79
N GLY A 413 42.19 23.77 6.63
CA GLY A 413 43.22 22.94 6.04
C GLY A 413 43.56 21.79 6.98
N ALA A 414 43.87 20.63 6.43
CA ALA A 414 44.57 19.47 7.00
C ALA A 414 43.75 18.47 7.86
N ALA A 415 43.54 17.24 7.47
CA ALA A 415 44.44 16.09 7.20
C ALA A 415 44.50 15.10 8.37
N ALA A 416 44.43 13.85 8.00
CA ALA A 416 45.07 12.62 8.51
C ALA A 416 44.09 11.64 9.19
N ALA A 417 43.84 10.52 8.64
CA ALA A 417 44.62 9.31 8.35
C ALA A 417 44.47 8.21 9.42
N ASP A 418 43.97 7.08 8.92
CA ASP A 418 44.40 5.71 9.22
C ASP A 418 44.37 5.13 10.64
N ARG A 419 43.62 4.03 10.78
CA ARG A 419 44.14 2.75 11.27
C ARG A 419 43.16 1.59 11.07
N PHE A 420 43.54 0.66 10.20
CA PHE A 420 43.05 -0.72 10.15
C PHE A 420 43.55 -1.51 11.39
N ALA A 421 42.68 -2.34 11.93
CA ALA A 421 43.09 -3.54 12.66
C ALA A 421 42.11 -4.67 12.45
N THR A 422 42.62 -5.75 11.94
CA THR A 422 42.08 -7.06 11.64
C THR A 422 41.76 -7.84 12.93
N GLY A 423 40.66 -8.62 12.92
CA GLY A 423 40.39 -9.64 13.91
C GLY A 423 39.21 -10.50 13.50
N HIS A 424 39.46 -11.65 12.88
CA HIS A 424 38.52 -12.74 12.75
C HIS A 424 38.29 -13.41 14.10
N GLU A 425 37.02 -13.63 14.47
CA GLU A 425 36.64 -14.85 15.19
C GLU A 425 35.12 -15.06 15.14
N THR A 426 34.76 -16.32 14.94
CA THR A 426 33.47 -16.93 14.79
C THR A 426 32.66 -16.98 16.09
N SER A 427 31.40 -16.56 16.09
CA SER A 427 30.39 -17.09 17.00
C SER A 427 28.99 -16.76 16.47
N SER A 428 28.32 -17.76 15.96
CA SER A 428 26.90 -17.75 15.62
C SER A 428 26.07 -17.98 16.87
N ALA A 429 24.92 -17.33 16.99
CA ALA A 429 23.80 -17.56 17.90
C ALA A 429 23.48 -16.53 19.01
N HIS A 430 24.29 -15.48 19.20
CA HIS A 430 23.96 -14.42 20.19
C HIS A 430 23.71 -13.04 19.57
N ASN A 431 23.73 -12.92 18.23
CA ASN A 431 23.74 -11.62 17.55
C ASN A 431 22.35 -11.02 17.27
N VAL A 432 21.25 -11.77 17.37
CA VAL A 432 19.90 -11.22 17.05
C VAL A 432 19.42 -10.27 18.16
N THR A 433 19.75 -10.57 19.43
CA THR A 433 19.40 -9.69 20.57
C THR A 433 20.33 -8.50 20.70
N ALA A 434 21.58 -8.62 20.20
CA ALA A 434 22.55 -7.53 20.18
C ALA A 434 22.24 -6.50 19.10
N ALA A 435 21.81 -6.93 17.90
CA ALA A 435 21.41 -6.04 16.82
C ALA A 435 20.21 -5.15 17.20
N HIS A 436 19.25 -5.71 17.96
CA HIS A 436 18.09 -4.93 18.44
C HIS A 436 18.48 -3.92 19.55
N ARG A 437 19.47 -4.25 20.40
CA ARG A 437 20.02 -3.29 21.39
C ARG A 437 20.95 -2.26 20.78
N THR A 438 21.59 -2.55 19.64
CA THR A 438 22.44 -1.60 18.91
C THR A 438 21.61 -0.59 18.15
N LEU A 439 20.42 -0.96 17.64
CA LEU A 439 19.46 -0.05 17.00
C LEU A 439 18.94 1.02 17.98
N THR A 440 18.70 0.67 19.25
CA THR A 440 18.27 1.63 20.29
C THR A 440 19.40 2.51 20.83
N ALA A 441 20.67 2.11 20.69
CA ALA A 441 21.83 2.88 21.18
C ALA A 441 22.44 3.83 20.12
N TYR A 442 22.12 3.63 18.83
CA TYR A 442 22.66 4.45 17.73
C TYR A 442 21.88 5.77 17.53
N ASN A 443 20.74 5.95 18.17
CA ASN A 443 19.90 7.15 18.07
C ASN A 443 20.43 8.40 18.77
N ALA A 444 21.69 8.44 19.22
CA ALA A 444 22.22 9.54 20.04
C ALA A 444 23.32 10.39 19.37
N THR A 445 23.67 10.16 18.09
CA THR A 445 24.72 10.97 17.45
C THR A 445 24.31 11.41 16.05
N ALA A 446 24.12 12.72 15.89
CA ALA A 446 23.86 13.50 14.67
C ALA A 446 22.72 12.91 13.80
N ALA A 447 21.57 13.55 13.82
CA ALA A 447 20.40 13.16 13.05
C ALA A 447 20.76 12.92 11.57
N HIS A 448 20.80 11.65 11.16
CA HIS A 448 20.97 11.28 9.76
C HIS A 448 19.68 11.70 9.01
N ARG A 449 19.79 12.72 8.18
CA ARG A 449 18.70 13.20 7.34
C ARG A 449 18.65 12.43 6.03
N VAL A 450 17.49 11.87 5.70
CA VAL A 450 17.21 11.29 4.40
C VAL A 450 16.53 12.34 3.53
N PRO A 451 17.14 12.81 2.43
CA PRO A 451 16.48 13.65 1.46
C PRO A 451 15.26 12.93 0.89
N ALA A 452 14.09 13.56 0.95
CA ALA A 452 12.83 12.91 0.61
C ALA A 452 11.94 13.80 -0.26
N ALA A 453 11.26 13.20 -1.27
CA ALA A 453 10.29 13.88 -2.11
C ALA A 453 9.03 13.04 -2.33
N ALA A 454 7.89 13.71 -2.46
CA ALA A 454 6.62 13.04 -2.68
C ALA A 454 5.75 13.72 -3.72
N TRP A 455 5.15 12.93 -4.62
CA TRP A 455 3.98 13.32 -5.39
C TRP A 455 2.72 13.17 -4.55
N VAL A 456 1.95 14.27 -4.43
CA VAL A 456 0.69 14.32 -3.72
C VAL A 456 -0.39 14.82 -4.67
N TYR A 457 -1.50 14.10 -4.75
CA TYR A 457 -2.58 14.38 -5.71
C TYR A 457 -3.78 14.97 -4.99
N LYS A 458 -4.26 16.15 -5.48
CA LYS A 458 -5.36 16.88 -4.82
C LYS A 458 -6.69 16.11 -4.82
N GLN A 459 -6.90 15.28 -5.84
CA GLN A 459 -8.13 14.54 -6.03
C GLN A 459 -8.01 13.05 -5.69
N ASP A 460 -6.99 12.68 -4.90
CA ASP A 460 -6.80 11.31 -4.47
C ASP A 460 -7.98 10.83 -3.62
N MET A 461 -8.63 9.73 -4.05
CA MET A 461 -9.75 9.10 -3.35
C MET A 461 -9.32 8.14 -2.24
N PHE A 462 -8.03 7.73 -2.23
CA PHE A 462 -7.56 6.64 -1.38
C PHE A 462 -6.65 7.16 -0.27
N VAL A 463 -5.72 8.06 -0.61
CA VAL A 463 -4.83 8.69 0.36
C VAL A 463 -5.10 10.19 0.37
N PRO A 464 -5.86 10.71 1.36
CA PRO A 464 -6.35 12.08 1.36
C PRO A 464 -5.23 13.13 1.28
N TYR A 465 -5.44 14.12 0.40
CA TYR A 465 -4.48 15.22 0.17
C TYR A 465 -4.06 15.93 1.45
N SER A 466 -5.00 16.27 2.33
CA SER A 466 -4.71 16.96 3.58
C SER A 466 -3.81 16.16 4.52
N ILE A 467 -4.08 14.86 4.65
CA ILE A 467 -3.28 13.91 5.44
C ILE A 467 -1.88 13.79 4.85
N SER A 468 -1.78 13.60 3.52
CA SER A 468 -0.50 13.51 2.84
C SER A 468 0.37 14.76 3.06
N MET A 469 -0.23 15.95 3.03
CA MET A 469 0.48 17.21 3.28
C MET A 469 0.89 17.38 4.75
N GLU A 470 0.12 16.86 5.71
CA GLU A 470 0.49 16.84 7.12
C GLU A 470 1.73 15.97 7.35
N THR A 471 1.71 14.74 6.83
CA THR A 471 2.83 13.79 6.96
C THR A 471 4.06 14.27 6.19
N ALA A 472 3.87 14.88 5.01
CA ALA A 472 4.97 15.48 4.27
C ALA A 472 5.70 16.55 5.09
N ARG A 473 4.97 17.42 5.77
CA ARG A 473 5.58 18.46 6.65
C ARG A 473 6.26 17.83 7.85
N LEU A 474 5.63 16.84 8.49
CA LEU A 474 6.18 16.17 9.65
C LEU A 474 7.51 15.47 9.32
N ALA A 475 7.58 14.74 8.20
CA ALA A 475 8.73 13.95 7.83
C ALA A 475 9.73 14.67 6.89
N GLY A 476 9.47 15.94 6.55
CA GLY A 476 10.38 16.76 5.75
C GLY A 476 10.44 16.40 4.26
N PHE A 477 9.34 15.86 3.69
CA PHE A 477 9.25 15.63 2.26
C PHE A 477 9.13 16.93 1.46
N ARG A 478 9.90 17.06 0.39
CA ARG A 478 9.64 18.04 -0.67
C ARG A 478 8.43 17.56 -1.48
N THR A 479 7.36 18.36 -1.51
CA THR A 479 6.11 17.95 -2.16
C THR A 479 5.98 18.49 -3.57
N LEU A 480 5.68 17.61 -4.50
CA LEU A 480 5.21 17.89 -5.85
C LEU A 480 3.70 17.67 -5.85
N VAL A 481 2.91 18.70 -6.17
CA VAL A 481 1.46 18.62 -6.11
C VAL A 481 0.87 18.63 -7.52
N SER A 482 -0.06 17.70 -7.79
CA SER A 482 -0.83 17.70 -9.04
C SER A 482 -2.33 17.76 -8.75
N ASP A 483 -3.03 18.52 -9.60
CA ASP A 483 -4.50 18.60 -9.64
C ASP A 483 -5.10 17.88 -10.85
N THR A 484 -4.26 17.32 -11.72
CA THR A 484 -4.65 16.61 -12.95
C THR A 484 -4.34 15.12 -12.92
N LEU A 485 -3.39 14.69 -12.09
CA LEU A 485 -3.08 13.28 -11.88
C LEU A 485 -3.85 12.74 -10.69
N HIS A 486 -4.14 11.45 -10.73
CA HIS A 486 -4.85 10.70 -9.71
C HIS A 486 -3.95 9.68 -9.02
N HIS A 487 -4.52 8.79 -8.23
CA HIS A 487 -3.78 7.84 -7.40
C HIS A 487 -2.73 6.99 -8.15
N ASP A 488 -2.99 6.66 -9.40
CA ASP A 488 -2.09 5.91 -10.29
C ASP A 488 -1.05 6.77 -11.03
N GLY A 489 -0.83 8.01 -10.57
CA GLY A 489 0.00 9.01 -11.25
C GLY A 489 1.43 8.55 -11.56
N LEU A 490 2.03 7.66 -10.76
CA LEU A 490 3.35 7.09 -11.08
C LEU A 490 3.34 6.35 -12.43
N HIS A 491 2.24 5.66 -12.74
CA HIS A 491 2.09 4.88 -13.96
C HIS A 491 1.55 5.71 -15.12
N SER A 492 0.49 6.49 -14.87
CA SER A 492 -0.20 7.27 -15.88
C SER A 492 0.55 8.54 -16.29
N GLY A 493 1.36 9.12 -15.39
CA GLY A 493 2.13 10.33 -15.63
C GLY A 493 3.43 10.11 -16.43
N GLY A 494 3.82 8.85 -16.68
CA GLY A 494 4.96 8.52 -17.53
C GLY A 494 6.34 8.74 -16.89
N PRO A 495 7.41 8.72 -17.73
CA PRO A 495 8.81 8.73 -17.28
C PRO A 495 9.19 9.92 -16.40
N GLN A 496 8.59 11.09 -16.63
CA GLN A 496 8.91 12.33 -15.90
C GLN A 496 8.55 12.26 -14.41
N MET A 497 7.70 11.32 -14.00
CA MET A 497 7.28 11.24 -12.60
C MET A 497 8.45 10.91 -11.67
N ILE A 498 9.26 9.92 -12.02
CA ILE A 498 10.45 9.57 -11.26
C ILE A 498 11.56 10.61 -11.41
N LEU A 499 11.74 11.21 -12.59
CA LEU A 499 12.74 12.23 -12.82
C LEU A 499 12.52 13.46 -11.95
N LYS A 500 11.28 13.95 -11.85
CA LYS A 500 10.94 15.11 -11.01
C LYS A 500 11.13 14.82 -9.51
N LEU A 501 10.90 13.58 -9.05
CA LEU A 501 11.22 13.19 -7.67
C LEU A 501 12.74 13.24 -7.41
N ILE A 502 13.54 12.71 -8.34
CA ILE A 502 15.01 12.72 -8.26
C ILE A 502 15.51 14.18 -8.28
N GLU A 503 15.02 15.01 -9.20
CA GLU A 503 15.36 16.44 -9.28
C GLU A 503 14.97 17.17 -7.98
N ALA A 504 13.80 16.92 -7.44
CA ALA A 504 13.36 17.54 -6.19
C ALA A 504 14.27 17.23 -5.00
N VAL A 505 14.93 16.06 -5.00
CA VAL A 505 15.83 15.66 -3.92
C VAL A 505 17.26 16.17 -4.16
N ARG A 506 17.74 16.15 -5.40
CA ARG A 506 19.15 16.43 -5.75
C ARG A 506 19.41 17.87 -6.20
N GLY A 507 18.35 18.56 -6.69
CA GLY A 507 18.40 19.94 -7.15
C GLY A 507 18.18 20.91 -6.03
#